data_bb75d963b6ae554fbb4843e6a16e9628
#
_entry.id   bb75d963b6ae554fbb4843e6a16e9628
#
_cell.length_a   1.000
_cell.length_b   1.000
_cell.length_c   1.000
_cell.angle_alpha   90.00
_cell.angle_beta   90.00
_cell.angle_gamma   90.00
#
_symmetry.space_group_name_H-M   'P 1'
#
loop_
_entity.id
_entity.type
_entity.pdbx_description
1 polymer ?
#
loop_
_entity_poly.entity_id
_entity_poly.type
_entity_poly.pdbx_seq_one_letter_code
_entity_poly.pdbx_strand_id
1 'polypeptide(L)'
;IARMNIPSIFIYGGTIKPGKLDGEDLTVVSAFEAVGQLTSGKISEDRLNRVEKNCIPGAGSCGGMFTANTMSAVIEVLGLSLPHSSTMAAEDYEKELSSEKSARVLVEAIKKDIRPLDLMTRKSFENAISVIMAVGGSTNAVLHLLAISRTAGVELNIDDFEIIRQRVPVICDLKPSGKYVTVDLHNAGG
;
A
#
# COMPACT_ATOMS: atom_id res chain seq x y z
N ILE A 1 3.41 16.87 3.50
CA ILE A 1 3.08 16.84 4.94
C ILE A 1 4.33 17.21 5.75
N ALA A 2 5.44 16.45 5.72
CA ALA A 2 6.65 16.71 6.53
C ALA A 2 7.21 18.13 6.37
N ARG A 3 7.30 18.64 5.12
CA ARG A 3 7.81 20.00 4.86
C ARG A 3 6.95 21.12 5.42
N MET A 4 5.65 20.93 5.42
CA MET A 4 4.70 21.94 5.93
C MET A 4 4.65 21.89 7.44
N ASN A 5 4.82 20.73 8.04
CA ASN A 5 4.77 20.45 9.47
C ASN A 5 3.58 21.11 10.20
N ILE A 6 2.41 21.02 9.60
CA ILE A 6 1.14 21.42 10.21
C ILE A 6 0.32 20.18 10.51
N PRO A 7 -0.58 20.20 11.52
CA PRO A 7 -1.46 19.07 11.81
C PRO A 7 -2.14 18.56 10.55
N SER A 8 -1.96 17.28 10.25
CA SER A 8 -2.38 16.68 9.00
C SER A 8 -2.72 15.21 9.21
N ILE A 9 -3.66 14.70 8.43
CA ILE A 9 -3.93 13.26 8.31
C ILE A 9 -3.95 12.87 6.85
N PHE A 10 -3.46 11.68 6.55
CA PHE A 10 -3.45 11.14 5.21
C PHE A 10 -4.63 10.18 5.04
N ILE A 11 -5.39 10.33 3.98
CA ILE A 11 -6.47 9.41 3.59
C ILE A 11 -6.05 8.73 2.30
N TYR A 12 -5.75 7.45 2.38
CA TYR A 12 -5.46 6.64 1.20
C TYR A 12 -6.76 6.35 0.44
N GLY A 13 -6.75 6.51 -0.89
CA GLY A 13 -7.92 6.29 -1.73
C GLY A 13 -8.43 4.85 -1.76
N GLY A 14 -7.61 3.89 -1.38
CA GLY A 14 -7.97 2.48 -1.31
C GLY A 14 -7.40 1.64 -2.44
N THR A 15 -7.31 0.32 -2.20
CA THR A 15 -6.91 -0.66 -3.21
C THR A 15 -8.07 -0.98 -4.15
N ILE A 16 -7.78 -1.39 -5.38
CA ILE A 16 -8.79 -1.93 -6.29
C ILE A 16 -9.13 -3.37 -5.90
N LYS A 17 -10.39 -3.75 -6.04
CA LYS A 17 -10.79 -5.17 -5.97
C LYS A 17 -10.28 -5.92 -7.20
N PRO A 18 -9.89 -7.21 -7.07
CA PRO A 18 -9.48 -8.00 -8.22
C PRO A 18 -10.63 -8.17 -9.21
N GLY A 19 -10.31 -8.16 -10.49
CA GLY A 19 -11.24 -8.59 -11.52
C GLY A 19 -11.41 -10.11 -11.49
N LYS A 20 -12.40 -10.63 -12.22
CA LYS A 20 -12.65 -12.06 -12.28
C LYS A 20 -12.87 -12.52 -13.73
N LEU A 21 -12.21 -13.61 -14.11
CA LEU A 21 -12.42 -14.27 -15.39
C LEU A 21 -12.25 -15.77 -15.23
N ASP A 22 -13.26 -16.53 -15.63
CA ASP A 22 -13.28 -18.00 -15.59
C ASP A 22 -12.93 -18.58 -14.18
N GLY A 23 -13.32 -17.87 -13.10
CA GLY A 23 -13.07 -18.27 -11.71
C GLY A 23 -11.73 -17.83 -11.14
N GLU A 24 -10.89 -17.18 -11.93
CA GLU A 24 -9.58 -16.66 -11.50
C GLU A 24 -9.65 -15.18 -11.14
N ASP A 25 -8.90 -14.78 -10.12
CA ASP A 25 -8.72 -13.38 -9.75
C ASP A 25 -7.67 -12.72 -10.64
N LEU A 26 -8.07 -11.62 -11.28
CA LEU A 26 -7.22 -10.84 -12.17
C LEU A 26 -6.77 -9.54 -11.53
N THR A 27 -5.57 -9.12 -11.89
CA THR A 27 -5.00 -7.81 -11.55
C THR A 27 -4.41 -7.17 -12.79
N VAL A 28 -3.87 -5.95 -12.67
CA VAL A 28 -3.14 -5.29 -13.77
C VAL A 28 -1.99 -6.16 -14.30
N VAL A 29 -1.34 -6.95 -13.44
CA VAL A 29 -0.27 -7.89 -13.86
C VAL A 29 -0.81 -8.96 -14.80
N SER A 30 -2.03 -9.44 -14.56
CA SER A 30 -2.67 -10.44 -15.45
C SER A 30 -2.83 -9.91 -16.89
N ALA A 31 -3.08 -8.61 -17.07
CA ALA A 31 -3.13 -8.00 -18.39
C ALA A 31 -1.74 -8.01 -19.07
N PHE A 32 -0.68 -7.63 -18.35
CA PHE A 32 0.68 -7.67 -18.90
C PHE A 32 1.13 -9.09 -19.24
N GLU A 33 0.82 -10.07 -18.38
CA GLU A 33 1.11 -11.48 -18.64
C GLU A 33 0.35 -12.00 -19.86
N ALA A 34 -0.91 -11.59 -20.03
CA ALA A 34 -1.72 -11.99 -21.19
C ALA A 34 -1.16 -11.44 -22.50
N VAL A 35 -0.62 -10.20 -22.51
CA VAL A 35 0.09 -9.66 -23.69
C VAL A 35 1.30 -10.52 -24.04
N GLY A 36 2.11 -10.89 -23.04
CA GLY A 36 3.26 -11.79 -23.24
C GLY A 36 2.84 -13.20 -23.73
N GLN A 37 1.73 -13.71 -23.22
CA GLN A 37 1.17 -15.00 -23.67
C GLN A 37 0.67 -14.93 -25.11
N LEU A 38 -0.01 -13.85 -25.52
CA LEU A 38 -0.42 -13.65 -26.90
C LEU A 38 0.80 -13.60 -27.82
N THR A 39 1.81 -12.78 -27.49
CA THR A 39 3.03 -12.65 -28.31
C THR A 39 3.77 -13.98 -28.48
N SER A 40 3.71 -14.86 -27.47
CA SER A 40 4.28 -16.20 -27.52
C SER A 40 3.34 -17.27 -28.12
N GLY A 41 2.17 -16.88 -28.61
CA GLY A 41 1.18 -17.79 -29.23
C GLY A 41 0.46 -18.73 -28.25
N LYS A 42 0.49 -18.43 -26.95
CA LYS A 42 -0.13 -19.30 -25.91
C LYS A 42 -1.62 -19.03 -25.71
N ILE A 43 -2.10 -17.84 -26.05
CA ILE A 43 -3.51 -17.47 -25.99
C ILE A 43 -3.95 -16.79 -27.29
N SER A 44 -5.26 -16.70 -27.50
CA SER A 44 -5.87 -15.98 -28.62
C SER A 44 -6.07 -14.49 -28.28
N GLU A 45 -6.28 -13.64 -29.31
CA GLU A 45 -6.69 -12.24 -29.14
C GLU A 45 -8.00 -12.12 -28.35
N ASP A 46 -8.96 -13.03 -28.56
CA ASP A 46 -10.21 -13.04 -27.81
C ASP A 46 -9.95 -13.22 -26.30
N ARG A 47 -9.04 -14.12 -25.93
CA ARG A 47 -8.66 -14.32 -24.52
C ARG A 47 -8.00 -13.06 -23.96
N LEU A 48 -7.08 -12.41 -24.67
CA LEU A 48 -6.48 -11.15 -24.27
C LEU A 48 -7.56 -10.08 -24.03
N ASN A 49 -8.46 -9.87 -24.99
CA ASN A 49 -9.55 -8.89 -24.88
C ASN A 49 -10.45 -9.16 -23.66
N ARG A 50 -10.72 -10.42 -23.33
CA ARG A 50 -11.48 -10.79 -22.12
C ARG A 50 -10.71 -10.47 -20.85
N VAL A 51 -9.40 -10.71 -20.79
CA VAL A 51 -8.55 -10.35 -19.64
C VAL A 51 -8.53 -8.84 -19.47
N GLU A 52 -8.28 -8.06 -20.53
CA GLU A 52 -8.23 -6.58 -20.46
C GLU A 52 -9.54 -5.97 -19.95
N LYS A 53 -10.67 -6.50 -20.38
CA LYS A 53 -11.99 -6.00 -19.95
C LYS A 53 -12.34 -6.31 -18.50
N ASN A 54 -11.70 -7.32 -17.91
CA ASN A 54 -12.08 -7.83 -16.60
C ASN A 54 -11.00 -7.65 -15.51
N CYS A 55 -9.75 -7.28 -15.85
CA CYS A 55 -8.66 -7.34 -14.90
C CYS A 55 -8.67 -6.23 -13.83
N ILE A 56 -9.28 -5.06 -14.13
CA ILE A 56 -9.34 -3.90 -13.23
C ILE A 56 -10.72 -3.24 -13.30
N PRO A 57 -11.75 -3.87 -12.71
CA PRO A 57 -13.15 -3.50 -12.98
C PRO A 57 -13.66 -2.25 -12.27
N GLY A 58 -12.93 -1.72 -11.29
CA GLY A 58 -13.45 -0.68 -10.39
C GLY A 58 -12.46 0.45 -10.12
N ALA A 59 -12.73 1.20 -9.06
CA ALA A 59 -11.88 2.27 -8.58
C ALA A 59 -10.82 1.74 -7.59
N GLY A 60 -9.71 2.46 -7.48
CA GLY A 60 -8.65 2.17 -6.54
C GLY A 60 -7.26 2.13 -7.17
N SER A 61 -6.24 1.94 -6.35
CA SER A 61 -4.88 1.65 -6.79
C SER A 61 -4.74 0.17 -7.18
N CYS A 62 -3.56 -0.22 -7.68
CA CYS A 62 -3.27 -1.63 -8.00
C CYS A 62 -3.60 -2.57 -6.82
N GLY A 63 -4.09 -3.79 -7.13
CA GLY A 63 -4.60 -4.72 -6.11
C GLY A 63 -3.52 -5.45 -5.30
N GLY A 64 -2.27 -5.50 -5.76
CA GLY A 64 -1.16 -6.15 -5.05
C GLY A 64 -0.40 -5.19 -4.13
N MET A 65 0.59 -5.73 -3.41
CA MET A 65 1.50 -4.95 -2.54
C MET A 65 2.59 -4.26 -3.38
N PHE A 66 2.14 -3.51 -4.40
CA PHE A 66 2.97 -2.62 -5.20
C PHE A 66 3.21 -1.30 -4.47
N THR A 67 3.71 -0.28 -5.16
CA THR A 67 4.14 0.98 -4.53
C THR A 67 3.04 1.64 -3.72
N ALA A 68 1.83 1.78 -4.27
CA ALA A 68 0.74 2.51 -3.63
C ALA A 68 0.27 1.84 -2.33
N ASN A 69 -0.02 0.54 -2.34
CA ASN A 69 -0.43 -0.19 -1.15
C ASN A 69 0.69 -0.30 -0.12
N THR A 70 1.95 -0.46 -0.55
CA THR A 70 3.11 -0.44 0.35
C THR A 70 3.24 0.91 1.05
N MET A 71 3.15 2.02 0.31
CA MET A 71 3.25 3.35 0.91
C MET A 71 2.05 3.69 1.77
N SER A 72 0.87 3.17 1.48
CA SER A 72 -0.30 3.28 2.36
C SER A 72 -0.03 2.63 3.73
N ALA A 73 0.50 1.41 3.74
CA ALA A 73 0.90 0.73 4.98
C ALA A 73 2.00 1.50 5.73
N VAL A 74 2.99 2.03 5.03
CA VAL A 74 4.03 2.91 5.60
C VAL A 74 3.43 4.11 6.30
N ILE A 75 2.51 4.82 5.64
CA ILE A 75 1.88 6.04 6.17
C ILE A 75 1.06 5.72 7.41
N GLU A 76 0.40 4.58 7.46
CA GLU A 76 -0.33 4.10 8.62
C GLU A 76 0.62 3.84 9.80
N VAL A 77 1.72 3.13 9.58
CA VAL A 77 2.72 2.84 10.62
C VAL A 77 3.45 4.10 11.11
N LEU A 78 3.65 5.07 10.24
CA LEU A 78 4.18 6.39 10.65
C LEU A 78 3.19 7.21 11.50
N GLY A 79 1.97 6.72 11.71
CA GLY A 79 0.94 7.42 12.49
C GLY A 79 0.23 8.55 11.76
N LEU A 80 0.34 8.60 10.43
CA LEU A 80 -0.21 9.69 9.61
C LEU A 80 -1.57 9.34 8.97
N SER A 81 -2.05 8.12 9.13
CA SER A 81 -3.41 7.69 8.80
C SER A 81 -4.00 6.83 9.92
N LEU A 82 -5.29 6.55 9.86
CA LEU A 82 -5.95 5.72 10.86
C LEU A 82 -5.47 4.27 10.78
N PRO A 83 -5.37 3.56 11.92
CA PRO A 83 -5.14 2.12 11.93
C PRO A 83 -6.17 1.38 11.08
N HIS A 84 -5.72 0.33 10.37
CA HIS A 84 -6.52 -0.51 9.46
C HIS A 84 -7.07 0.21 8.22
N SER A 85 -6.62 1.44 7.92
CA SER A 85 -7.12 2.18 6.75
C SER A 85 -6.33 1.93 5.46
N SER A 86 -5.14 1.33 5.56
CA SER A 86 -4.20 1.16 4.45
C SER A 86 -4.58 0.04 3.47
N THR A 87 -5.37 -0.94 3.92
CA THR A 87 -5.70 -2.13 3.14
C THR A 87 -7.15 -2.16 2.62
N MET A 88 -7.98 -1.18 3.01
CA MET A 88 -9.37 -1.05 2.57
C MET A 88 -9.49 -0.88 1.06
N ALA A 89 -10.49 -1.52 0.45
CA ALA A 89 -10.82 -1.27 -0.94
C ALA A 89 -11.47 0.11 -1.13
N ALA A 90 -11.20 0.74 -2.28
CA ALA A 90 -11.67 2.09 -2.59
C ALA A 90 -13.21 2.22 -2.61
N GLU A 91 -13.90 1.15 -3.00
CA GLU A 91 -15.35 1.10 -3.20
C GLU A 91 -16.11 0.61 -1.97
N ASP A 92 -15.42 0.25 -0.88
CA ASP A 92 -16.09 -0.27 0.31
C ASP A 92 -16.59 0.85 1.23
N TYR A 93 -17.79 0.66 1.77
CA TYR A 93 -18.43 1.63 2.68
C TYR A 93 -17.57 1.97 3.91
N GLU A 94 -16.77 1.03 4.38
CA GLU A 94 -15.84 1.29 5.48
C GLU A 94 -14.79 2.36 5.14
N LYS A 95 -14.44 2.53 3.84
CA LYS A 95 -13.55 3.58 3.37
C LYS A 95 -14.18 4.96 3.55
N GLU A 96 -15.48 5.09 3.30
CA GLU A 96 -16.24 6.30 3.58
C GLU A 96 -16.24 6.61 5.08
N LEU A 97 -16.55 5.63 5.91
CA LEU A 97 -16.51 5.77 7.38
C LEU A 97 -15.11 6.12 7.90
N SER A 98 -14.06 5.55 7.30
CA SER A 98 -12.68 5.87 7.64
C SER A 98 -12.35 7.33 7.31
N SER A 99 -12.88 7.86 6.22
CA SER A 99 -12.69 9.27 5.83
C SER A 99 -13.35 10.23 6.83
N GLU A 100 -14.56 9.93 7.27
CA GLU A 100 -15.24 10.71 8.32
C GLU A 100 -14.47 10.67 9.64
N LYS A 101 -14.02 9.49 10.07
CA LYS A 101 -13.22 9.34 11.30
C LYS A 101 -11.90 10.11 11.19
N SER A 102 -11.26 10.10 10.03
CA SER A 102 -10.03 10.85 9.76
C SER A 102 -10.25 12.36 9.94
N ALA A 103 -11.37 12.90 9.46
CA ALA A 103 -11.69 14.31 9.67
C ALA A 103 -11.81 14.67 11.15
N ARG A 104 -12.45 13.82 11.95
CA ARG A 104 -12.57 14.02 13.41
C ARG A 104 -11.20 13.97 14.10
N VAL A 105 -10.35 13.00 13.72
CA VAL A 105 -8.99 12.89 14.27
C VAL A 105 -8.13 14.10 13.88
N LEU A 106 -8.29 14.63 12.67
CA LEU A 106 -7.60 15.85 12.24
C LEU A 106 -7.97 17.05 13.14
N VAL A 107 -9.26 17.22 13.47
CA VAL A 107 -9.70 18.29 14.38
C VAL A 107 -9.04 18.14 15.76
N GLU A 108 -8.95 16.94 16.29
CA GLU A 108 -8.27 16.69 17.58
C GLU A 108 -6.75 16.89 17.48
N ALA A 109 -6.13 16.54 16.37
CA ALA A 109 -4.71 16.81 16.13
C ALA A 109 -4.42 18.33 16.08
N ILE A 110 -5.33 19.11 15.46
CA ILE A 110 -5.23 20.59 15.45
C ILE A 110 -5.33 21.16 16.86
N LYS A 111 -6.32 20.73 17.65
CA LYS A 111 -6.51 21.19 19.04
C LYS A 111 -5.30 20.90 19.93
N LYS A 112 -4.62 19.79 19.68
CA LYS A 112 -3.46 19.32 20.47
C LYS A 112 -2.11 19.74 19.86
N ASP A 113 -2.13 20.44 18.73
CA ASP A 113 -0.95 20.80 17.94
C ASP A 113 -0.03 19.61 17.60
N ILE A 114 -0.62 18.43 17.34
CA ILE A 114 0.14 17.24 16.92
C ILE A 114 0.52 17.40 15.45
N ARG A 115 1.81 17.43 15.18
CA ARG A 115 2.37 17.69 13.86
C ARG A 115 3.05 16.46 13.27
N PRO A 116 3.18 16.35 11.95
CA PRO A 116 3.82 15.21 11.30
C PRO A 116 5.22 14.88 11.83
N LEU A 117 6.06 15.88 12.11
CA LEU A 117 7.41 15.64 12.62
C LEU A 117 7.44 15.08 14.04
N ASP A 118 6.38 15.26 14.83
CA ASP A 118 6.26 14.63 16.15
C ASP A 118 6.10 13.12 16.06
N LEU A 119 5.54 12.65 14.93
CA LEU A 119 5.28 11.23 14.63
C LEU A 119 6.41 10.59 13.84
N MET A 120 7.11 11.35 13.01
CA MET A 120 8.19 10.89 12.13
C MET A 120 9.50 10.74 12.89
N THR A 121 9.56 9.79 13.81
CA THR A 121 10.75 9.47 14.61
C THR A 121 11.57 8.36 13.97
N ARG A 122 12.84 8.19 14.38
CA ARG A 122 13.67 7.05 13.94
C ARG A 122 12.94 5.72 14.15
N LYS A 123 12.30 5.52 15.31
CA LYS A 123 11.56 4.30 15.63
C LYS A 123 10.36 4.07 14.71
N SER A 124 9.63 5.12 14.37
CA SER A 124 8.49 4.97 13.44
C SER A 124 8.94 4.57 12.03
N PHE A 125 10.10 5.07 11.56
CA PHE A 125 10.70 4.60 10.31
C PHE A 125 11.15 3.15 10.38
N GLU A 126 11.80 2.71 11.47
CA GLU A 126 12.19 1.31 11.66
C GLU A 126 10.97 0.37 11.71
N ASN A 127 9.89 0.80 12.35
CA ASN A 127 8.62 0.07 12.35
C ASN A 127 8.03 -0.01 10.94
N ALA A 128 8.05 1.08 10.18
CA ALA A 128 7.57 1.09 8.79
C ALA A 128 8.37 0.14 7.90
N ILE A 129 9.70 0.12 8.02
CA ILE A 129 10.56 -0.82 7.31
C ILE A 129 10.21 -2.26 7.72
N SER A 130 10.01 -2.52 9.02
CA SER A 130 9.63 -3.85 9.51
C SER A 130 8.32 -4.34 8.89
N VAL A 131 7.30 -3.48 8.79
CA VAL A 131 6.03 -3.83 8.14
C VAL A 131 6.22 -4.08 6.65
N ILE A 132 7.01 -3.25 5.93
CA ILE A 132 7.33 -3.48 4.52
C ILE A 132 7.95 -4.87 4.31
N MET A 133 8.90 -5.27 5.16
CA MET A 133 9.53 -6.59 5.08
C MET A 133 8.52 -7.71 5.36
N ALA A 134 7.68 -7.54 6.38
CA ALA A 134 6.69 -8.54 6.78
C ALA A 134 5.62 -8.78 5.70
N VAL A 135 5.16 -7.74 5.02
CA VAL A 135 4.11 -7.86 3.98
C VAL A 135 4.66 -8.15 2.58
N GLY A 136 5.99 -8.20 2.41
CA GLY A 136 6.60 -8.35 1.09
C GLY A 136 6.37 -7.14 0.19
N GLY A 137 6.53 -5.93 0.74
CA GLY A 137 6.24 -4.67 0.07
C GLY A 137 7.21 -4.32 -1.07
N SER A 138 6.84 -3.30 -1.82
CA SER A 138 7.60 -2.80 -2.98
C SER A 138 8.95 -2.21 -2.57
N THR A 139 10.00 -2.49 -3.35
CA THR A 139 11.33 -1.88 -3.21
C THR A 139 11.32 -0.36 -3.43
N ASN A 140 10.30 0.20 -4.08
CA ASN A 140 10.12 1.64 -4.21
C ASN A 140 9.97 2.36 -2.85
N ALA A 141 9.54 1.64 -1.81
CA ALA A 141 9.47 2.18 -0.47
C ALA A 141 10.85 2.60 0.07
N VAL A 142 11.94 1.98 -0.36
CA VAL A 142 13.31 2.38 0.01
C VAL A 142 13.57 3.81 -0.43
N LEU A 143 13.31 4.12 -1.71
CA LEU A 143 13.45 5.48 -2.25
C LEU A 143 12.60 6.50 -1.48
N HIS A 144 11.34 6.15 -1.25
CA HIS A 144 10.39 7.05 -0.60
C HIS A 144 10.74 7.28 0.87
N LEU A 145 11.07 6.24 1.63
CA LEU A 145 11.43 6.39 3.04
C LEU A 145 12.72 7.17 3.22
N LEU A 146 13.74 6.95 2.40
CA LEU A 146 14.97 7.75 2.42
C LEU A 146 14.69 9.23 2.13
N ALA A 147 13.83 9.53 1.16
CA ALA A 147 13.46 10.90 0.83
C ALA A 147 12.63 11.57 1.95
N ILE A 148 11.68 10.82 2.54
CA ILE A 148 10.81 11.31 3.61
C ILE A 148 11.63 11.51 4.90
N SER A 149 12.48 10.57 5.29
CA SER A 149 13.31 10.66 6.48
C SER A 149 14.27 11.86 6.41
N ARG A 150 14.91 12.07 5.25
CA ARG A 150 15.74 13.24 5.01
C ARG A 150 14.95 14.54 5.17
N THR A 151 13.72 14.58 4.64
CA THR A 151 12.85 15.76 4.78
C THR A 151 12.43 15.98 6.23
N ALA A 152 12.23 14.91 7.00
CA ALA A 152 11.88 14.96 8.42
C ALA A 152 13.08 15.22 9.35
N GLY A 153 14.30 15.27 8.81
CA GLY A 153 15.51 15.42 9.62
C GLY A 153 15.88 14.16 10.41
N VAL A 154 15.37 12.99 10.00
CA VAL A 154 15.66 11.69 10.61
C VAL A 154 16.76 11.01 9.83
N GLU A 155 17.82 10.62 10.51
CA GLU A 155 18.92 9.85 9.90
C GLU A 155 18.44 8.44 9.59
N LEU A 156 18.43 8.10 8.32
CA LEU A 156 18.09 6.78 7.78
C LEU A 156 18.95 6.54 6.54
N ASN A 157 19.54 5.36 6.43
CA ASN A 157 20.37 4.97 5.29
C ASN A 157 19.89 3.63 4.71
N ILE A 158 20.49 3.23 3.59
CA ILE A 158 20.08 2.00 2.87
C ILE A 158 20.39 0.74 3.68
N ASP A 159 21.46 0.75 4.49
CA ASP A 159 21.88 -0.42 5.27
C ASP A 159 20.88 -0.75 6.39
N ASP A 160 20.12 0.25 6.85
CA ASP A 160 19.06 0.05 7.84
C ASP A 160 17.99 -0.94 7.35
N PHE A 161 17.68 -0.89 6.06
CA PHE A 161 16.72 -1.83 5.45
C PHE A 161 17.25 -3.26 5.50
N GLU A 162 18.54 -3.47 5.21
CA GLU A 162 19.14 -4.79 5.26
C GLU A 162 19.22 -5.32 6.69
N ILE A 163 19.61 -4.49 7.65
CA ILE A 163 19.67 -4.86 9.07
C ILE A 163 18.28 -5.30 9.58
N ILE A 164 17.24 -4.58 9.20
CA ILE A 164 15.86 -4.90 9.62
C ILE A 164 15.38 -6.17 8.90
N ARG A 165 15.65 -6.31 7.59
CA ARG A 165 15.29 -7.49 6.80
C ARG A 165 15.80 -8.79 7.42
N GLN A 166 17.02 -8.80 7.96
CA GLN A 166 17.62 -10.00 8.54
C GLN A 166 16.86 -10.55 9.76
N ARG A 167 16.08 -9.72 10.45
CA ARG A 167 15.34 -10.08 11.67
C ARG A 167 13.82 -10.15 11.49
N VAL A 168 13.30 -9.69 10.36
CA VAL A 168 11.85 -9.68 10.08
C VAL A 168 11.53 -10.66 8.96
N PRO A 169 10.81 -11.75 9.24
CA PRO A 169 10.39 -12.69 8.20
C PRO A 169 9.27 -12.10 7.34
N VAL A 170 9.18 -12.53 6.08
CA VAL A 170 7.99 -12.30 5.26
C VAL A 170 6.87 -13.21 5.77
N ILE A 171 5.73 -12.64 6.10
CA ILE A 171 4.58 -13.36 6.65
C ILE A 171 3.35 -13.35 5.73
N CYS A 172 3.35 -12.51 4.69
CA CYS A 172 2.25 -12.39 3.74
C CYS A 172 2.66 -12.90 2.35
N ASP A 173 1.80 -13.71 1.73
CA ASP A 173 1.97 -14.24 0.37
C ASP A 173 1.25 -13.34 -0.65
N LEU A 174 1.64 -12.06 -0.72
CA LEU A 174 0.97 -11.04 -1.53
C LEU A 174 1.64 -10.84 -2.89
N LYS A 175 0.82 -10.56 -3.91
CA LYS A 175 1.34 -10.13 -5.23
C LYS A 175 2.19 -8.85 -5.08
N PRO A 176 3.29 -8.71 -5.83
CA PRO A 176 3.67 -9.46 -7.04
C PRO A 176 4.37 -10.80 -6.81
N SER A 177 5.00 -11.04 -5.67
CA SER A 177 5.77 -12.26 -5.41
C SER A 177 4.93 -13.44 -4.92
N GLY A 178 3.76 -13.17 -4.35
CA GLY A 178 2.80 -14.16 -3.87
C GLY A 178 1.54 -14.22 -4.73
N LYS A 179 0.52 -14.92 -4.23
CA LYS A 179 -0.74 -15.18 -4.95
C LYS A 179 -1.92 -14.29 -4.54
N TYR A 180 -1.92 -13.79 -3.31
CA TYR A 180 -3.03 -13.01 -2.76
C TYR A 180 -2.94 -11.52 -3.10
N VAL A 181 -4.06 -10.81 -2.98
CA VAL A 181 -4.14 -9.37 -3.18
C VAL A 181 -4.35 -8.62 -1.86
N THR A 182 -4.24 -7.30 -1.88
CA THR A 182 -4.35 -6.47 -0.67
C THR A 182 -5.72 -6.58 0.01
N VAL A 183 -6.79 -6.82 -0.76
CA VAL A 183 -8.13 -7.07 -0.19
C VAL A 183 -8.18 -8.36 0.62
N ASP A 184 -7.42 -9.39 0.23
CA ASP A 184 -7.33 -10.63 1.01
C ASP A 184 -6.65 -10.38 2.36
N LEU A 185 -5.59 -9.56 2.38
CA LEU A 185 -4.95 -9.13 3.62
C LEU A 185 -5.94 -8.36 4.49
N HIS A 186 -6.71 -7.43 3.91
CA HIS A 186 -7.73 -6.68 4.64
C HIS A 186 -8.77 -7.61 5.30
N ASN A 187 -9.29 -8.56 4.55
CA ASN A 187 -10.25 -9.56 5.04
C ASN A 187 -9.67 -10.48 6.12
N ALA A 188 -8.36 -10.66 6.16
CA ALA A 188 -7.67 -11.42 7.20
C ALA A 188 -7.36 -10.60 8.47
N GLY A 189 -7.69 -9.32 8.49
CA GLY A 189 -7.49 -8.43 9.64
C GLY A 189 -6.64 -7.19 9.37
N GLY A 190 -6.13 -7.04 8.16
CA GLY A 190 -5.43 -5.84 7.68
C GLY A 190 -3.96 -5.77 8.03
#